data_25dac982630f243f96854d967445478b
#
_entry.id   25dac982630f243f96854d967445478b
#
_cell.length_a   1.000
_cell.length_b   1.000
_cell.length_c   1.000
_cell.angle_alpha   90.00
_cell.angle_beta   90.00
_cell.angle_gamma   90.00
#
_symmetry.space_group_name_H-M   'P 1'
#
loop_
_entity.id
_entity.type
_entity.pdbx_description
1 polymer ?
#
loop_
_entity_poly.entity_id
_entity_poly.type
_entity_poly.pdbx_seq_one_letter_code
_entity_poly.pdbx_strand_id
1 'polypeptide(L)'
;MKNIKGPAIFLAQFMGDKPPFNSIEAICKWAASLGYIGVQIPTIDPRCIDLKKVAESKTYADEYKGTIESCGVKITELSTHIQGQLVAVHESDNFIFDNFAPKKLRGNYKARTAWATDQVKLAAKASKNLGLKAHATFSGALLWKTVYPWPQRPLGLVDAGFKELAKRWIPILNAFDKAGVDLCYEIHPSEDLHDGVTFERFLKATGNHPSVKILYDPSHQVLQQLDYLQFLDFYHPYIKMFHVKDAEFNPSGKSGVYGGYQDWIDRPGRFRSPGDGQVDFKSIFSKLAQYDYLGWAVLEWECCIKHPEQGAREGAQFIKDHMIRITDKAFDDFASAGTDAKLNRKILGI
;
A
#
# COMPACT_ATOMS: atom_id res chain seq x y z
N MET A 1 -14.82 -7.89 -18.63
CA MET A 1 -14.81 -6.46 -18.27
C MET A 1 -13.58 -6.16 -17.41
N LYS A 2 -12.82 -5.13 -17.74
CA LYS A 2 -11.67 -4.67 -16.95
C LYS A 2 -12.21 -3.74 -15.86
N ASN A 3 -12.32 -4.19 -14.63
CA ASN A 3 -12.84 -3.39 -13.52
C ASN A 3 -11.89 -3.50 -12.31
N ILE A 4 -11.85 -2.46 -11.50
CA ILE A 4 -11.28 -2.47 -10.15
C ILE A 4 -12.00 -3.57 -9.35
N LYS A 5 -11.24 -4.36 -8.59
CA LYS A 5 -11.80 -5.41 -7.74
C LYS A 5 -12.13 -4.85 -6.35
N GLY A 6 -13.15 -5.36 -5.71
CA GLY A 6 -13.48 -4.96 -4.34
C GLY A 6 -14.96 -5.10 -4.03
N PRO A 7 -15.34 -4.72 -2.81
CA PRO A 7 -14.48 -4.17 -1.75
C PRO A 7 -13.61 -5.22 -1.05
N ALA A 8 -12.42 -4.81 -0.61
CA ALA A 8 -11.55 -5.60 0.24
C ALA A 8 -11.15 -4.81 1.50
N ILE A 9 -10.60 -5.52 2.50
CA ILE A 9 -10.20 -4.93 3.78
C ILE A 9 -8.85 -5.44 4.23
N PHE A 10 -7.98 -4.54 4.74
CA PHE A 10 -6.73 -4.89 5.36
C PHE A 10 -6.97 -5.29 6.81
N LEU A 11 -6.51 -6.47 7.20
CA LEU A 11 -6.85 -7.06 8.49
C LEU A 11 -5.99 -6.53 9.66
N ALA A 12 -4.86 -5.88 9.37
CA ALA A 12 -3.90 -5.49 10.41
C ALA A 12 -4.52 -4.61 11.52
N GLN A 13 -5.38 -3.67 11.14
CA GLN A 13 -6.00 -2.72 12.08
C GLN A 13 -7.09 -3.35 12.97
N PHE A 14 -7.52 -4.57 12.64
CA PHE A 14 -8.62 -5.25 13.32
C PHE A 14 -8.19 -6.45 14.15
N MET A 15 -6.96 -6.97 13.95
CA MET A 15 -6.47 -8.11 14.73
C MET A 15 -6.41 -7.80 16.23
N GLY A 16 -6.97 -8.69 17.03
CA GLY A 16 -7.08 -8.54 18.48
C GLY A 16 -7.09 -9.88 19.21
N ASP A 17 -7.21 -9.86 20.54
CA ASP A 17 -7.16 -11.07 21.36
C ASP A 17 -8.52 -11.74 21.57
N LYS A 18 -9.62 -11.08 21.16
CA LYS A 18 -10.99 -11.57 21.33
C LYS A 18 -11.65 -11.91 20.00
N PRO A 19 -12.53 -12.92 19.95
CA PRO A 19 -13.34 -13.18 18.77
C PRO A 19 -14.17 -11.94 18.35
N PRO A 20 -14.35 -11.71 17.05
CA PRO A 20 -13.87 -12.50 15.91
C PRO A 20 -12.45 -12.18 15.46
N PHE A 21 -11.72 -11.32 16.19
CA PHE A 21 -10.47 -10.70 15.77
C PHE A 21 -9.21 -11.51 16.14
N ASN A 22 -9.37 -12.70 16.71
CA ASN A 22 -8.27 -13.50 17.27
C ASN A 22 -7.83 -14.69 16.40
N SER A 23 -8.45 -14.89 15.25
CA SER A 23 -8.06 -15.93 14.27
C SER A 23 -8.42 -15.52 12.85
N ILE A 24 -7.65 -16.04 11.88
CA ILE A 24 -7.84 -15.71 10.47
C ILE A 24 -9.25 -16.12 9.97
N GLU A 25 -9.74 -17.30 10.34
CA GLU A 25 -11.06 -17.76 9.91
C GLU A 25 -12.20 -16.90 10.48
N ALA A 26 -12.11 -16.55 11.77
CA ALA A 26 -13.17 -15.76 12.41
C ALA A 26 -13.22 -14.34 11.82
N ILE A 27 -12.06 -13.69 11.61
CA ILE A 27 -12.01 -12.34 11.06
C ILE A 27 -12.39 -12.32 9.57
N CYS A 28 -12.06 -13.36 8.80
CA CYS A 28 -12.51 -13.47 7.40
C CYS A 28 -14.04 -13.65 7.30
N LYS A 29 -14.66 -14.46 8.16
CA LYS A 29 -16.14 -14.56 8.26
C LYS A 29 -16.79 -13.24 8.66
N TRP A 30 -16.18 -12.53 9.61
CA TRP A 30 -16.62 -11.19 9.99
C TRP A 30 -16.53 -10.20 8.82
N ALA A 31 -15.41 -10.15 8.10
CA ALA A 31 -15.25 -9.30 6.93
C ALA A 31 -16.29 -9.63 5.84
N ALA A 32 -16.51 -10.93 5.55
CA ALA A 32 -17.54 -11.38 4.61
C ALA A 32 -18.96 -10.93 5.04
N SER A 33 -19.27 -10.99 6.35
CA SER A 33 -20.57 -10.56 6.88
C SER A 33 -20.84 -9.06 6.69
N LEU A 34 -19.78 -8.24 6.58
CA LEU A 34 -19.86 -6.81 6.28
C LEU A 34 -19.96 -6.51 4.77
N GLY A 35 -19.82 -7.55 3.92
CA GLY A 35 -19.93 -7.42 2.48
C GLY A 35 -18.61 -7.21 1.75
N TYR A 36 -17.46 -7.42 2.42
CA TYR A 36 -16.15 -7.52 1.75
C TYR A 36 -16.04 -8.85 1.00
N ILE A 37 -15.38 -8.82 -0.15
CA ILE A 37 -15.10 -10.00 -0.98
C ILE A 37 -13.61 -10.34 -1.04
N GLY A 38 -12.77 -9.54 -0.40
CA GLY A 38 -11.33 -9.73 -0.33
C GLY A 38 -10.74 -9.27 0.99
N VAL A 39 -9.59 -9.85 1.35
CA VAL A 39 -8.82 -9.51 2.54
C VAL A 39 -7.34 -9.39 2.21
N GLN A 40 -6.69 -8.30 2.67
CA GLN A 40 -5.25 -8.15 2.68
C GLN A 40 -4.70 -8.64 4.03
N ILE A 41 -3.65 -9.46 4.00
CA ILE A 41 -3.19 -10.21 5.18
C ILE A 41 -1.83 -9.70 5.65
N PRO A 42 -1.72 -9.23 6.93
CA PRO A 42 -0.45 -8.85 7.54
C PRO A 42 0.38 -10.09 7.87
N THR A 43 1.61 -10.16 7.38
CA THR A 43 2.48 -11.32 7.58
C THR A 43 3.18 -11.36 8.94
N ILE A 44 3.14 -10.25 9.69
CA ILE A 44 3.77 -10.16 11.01
C ILE A 44 2.98 -10.89 12.10
N ASP A 45 1.68 -11.06 11.92
CA ASP A 45 0.81 -11.66 12.93
C ASP A 45 0.64 -13.18 12.68
N PRO A 46 1.16 -14.03 13.57
CA PRO A 46 1.06 -15.48 13.42
C PRO A 46 -0.36 -16.02 13.53
N ARG A 47 -1.32 -15.25 14.03
CA ARG A 47 -2.76 -15.59 14.04
C ARG A 47 -3.35 -15.47 12.63
N CYS A 48 -2.74 -14.65 11.78
CA CYS A 48 -3.16 -14.47 10.39
C CYS A 48 -2.55 -15.53 9.47
N ILE A 49 -1.24 -15.77 9.57
CA ILE A 49 -0.52 -16.62 8.62
C ILE A 49 0.76 -17.23 9.22
N ASP A 50 1.02 -18.49 8.94
CA ASP A 50 2.34 -19.09 9.07
C ASP A 50 3.12 -18.83 7.77
N LEU A 51 3.77 -17.66 7.70
CA LEU A 51 4.45 -17.21 6.50
C LEU A 51 5.48 -18.24 5.99
N LYS A 52 6.19 -18.92 6.91
CA LYS A 52 7.20 -19.90 6.54
C LYS A 52 6.57 -21.11 5.87
N LYS A 53 5.53 -21.69 6.44
CA LYS A 53 4.84 -22.83 5.85
C LYS A 53 4.23 -22.50 4.49
N VAL A 54 3.59 -21.34 4.35
CA VAL A 54 3.03 -20.89 3.07
C VAL A 54 4.12 -20.70 2.02
N ALA A 55 5.30 -20.17 2.40
CA ALA A 55 6.43 -20.00 1.49
C ALA A 55 7.12 -21.30 1.08
N GLU A 56 7.17 -22.32 1.96
CA GLU A 56 7.90 -23.55 1.75
C GLU A 56 7.04 -24.69 1.17
N SER A 57 5.72 -24.64 1.32
CA SER A 57 4.80 -25.68 0.86
C SER A 57 3.67 -25.13 0.00
N LYS A 58 3.63 -25.52 -1.27
CA LYS A 58 2.52 -25.18 -2.17
C LYS A 58 1.20 -25.81 -1.71
N THR A 59 1.25 -27.07 -1.25
CA THR A 59 0.06 -27.77 -0.72
C THR A 59 -0.51 -27.01 0.48
N TYR A 60 0.33 -26.63 1.45
CA TYR A 60 -0.13 -25.85 2.59
C TYR A 60 -0.67 -24.47 2.16
N ALA A 61 -0.04 -23.82 1.17
CA ALA A 61 -0.54 -22.56 0.64
C ALA A 61 -1.93 -22.72 -0.01
N ASP A 62 -2.18 -23.82 -0.71
CA ASP A 62 -3.49 -24.12 -1.31
C ASP A 62 -4.54 -24.43 -0.26
N GLU A 63 -4.23 -25.19 0.78
CA GLU A 63 -5.10 -25.47 1.92
C GLU A 63 -5.43 -24.16 2.67
N TYR A 64 -4.45 -23.34 2.96
CA TYR A 64 -4.62 -22.04 3.60
C TYR A 64 -5.53 -21.12 2.78
N LYS A 65 -5.29 -21.04 1.46
CA LYS A 65 -6.14 -20.29 0.54
C LYS A 65 -7.56 -20.82 0.53
N GLY A 66 -7.75 -22.13 0.46
CA GLY A 66 -9.06 -22.79 0.49
C GLY A 66 -9.82 -22.49 1.78
N THR A 67 -9.13 -22.45 2.93
CA THR A 67 -9.72 -22.07 4.22
C THR A 67 -10.28 -20.65 4.16
N ILE A 68 -9.53 -19.69 3.63
CA ILE A 68 -9.98 -18.29 3.51
C ILE A 68 -11.14 -18.16 2.52
N GLU A 69 -11.06 -18.83 1.38
CA GLU A 69 -12.12 -18.82 0.37
C GLU A 69 -13.41 -19.44 0.90
N SER A 70 -13.33 -20.46 1.77
CA SER A 70 -14.49 -21.05 2.45
C SER A 70 -15.19 -20.07 3.41
N CYS A 71 -14.50 -19.03 3.87
CA CYS A 71 -15.07 -17.96 4.68
C CYS A 71 -15.82 -16.90 3.85
N GLY A 72 -15.84 -17.02 2.50
CA GLY A 72 -16.54 -16.12 1.60
C GLY A 72 -15.70 -14.94 1.09
N VAL A 73 -14.37 -14.93 1.30
CA VAL A 73 -13.45 -13.88 0.84
C VAL A 73 -12.26 -14.46 0.10
N LYS A 74 -11.58 -13.63 -0.68
CA LYS A 74 -10.32 -13.98 -1.38
C LYS A 74 -9.14 -13.25 -0.75
N ILE A 75 -7.96 -13.87 -0.79
CA ILE A 75 -6.72 -13.15 -0.45
C ILE A 75 -6.43 -12.17 -1.60
N THR A 76 -6.33 -10.89 -1.27
CA THR A 76 -5.99 -9.85 -2.24
C THR A 76 -4.48 -9.75 -2.41
N GLU A 77 -3.77 -9.46 -1.33
CA GLU A 77 -2.32 -9.38 -1.21
C GLU A 77 -1.86 -9.80 0.19
N LEU A 78 -0.57 -10.08 0.33
CA LEU A 78 0.11 -10.09 1.62
C LEU A 78 0.78 -8.74 1.88
N SER A 79 1.04 -8.43 3.15
CA SER A 79 1.70 -7.21 3.58
C SER A 79 2.86 -7.49 4.54
N THR A 80 4.00 -6.86 4.27
CA THR A 80 5.19 -6.85 5.14
C THR A 80 5.56 -5.44 5.59
N HIS A 81 4.62 -4.55 5.83
CA HIS A 81 4.90 -3.17 6.26
C HIS A 81 5.91 -3.13 7.42
N ILE A 82 5.62 -3.84 8.50
CA ILE A 82 6.45 -3.86 9.70
C ILE A 82 7.85 -4.45 9.44
N GLN A 83 7.93 -5.55 8.68
CA GLN A 83 9.23 -6.16 8.35
C GLN A 83 10.00 -5.26 7.35
N GLY A 84 9.33 -4.70 6.36
CA GLY A 84 9.92 -3.79 5.38
C GLY A 84 10.54 -2.55 6.03
N GLN A 85 9.85 -1.96 7.02
CA GLN A 85 10.36 -0.88 7.85
C GLN A 85 11.75 -1.20 8.42
N LEU A 86 11.96 -2.45 8.87
CA LEU A 86 13.19 -2.87 9.54
C LEU A 86 14.34 -3.24 8.61
N VAL A 87 14.11 -3.30 7.29
CA VAL A 87 15.18 -3.57 6.29
C VAL A 87 16.20 -2.44 6.28
N ALA A 88 15.76 -1.20 6.46
CA ALA A 88 16.60 -0.02 6.32
C ALA A 88 16.34 1.01 7.43
N VAL A 89 16.70 0.68 8.66
CA VAL A 89 16.67 1.59 9.82
C VAL A 89 18.10 1.78 10.34
N HIS A 90 18.42 2.96 10.84
CA HIS A 90 19.72 3.23 11.43
C HIS A 90 19.81 2.66 12.86
N GLU A 91 20.99 2.19 13.26
CA GLU A 91 21.21 1.58 14.57
C GLU A 91 20.87 2.53 15.74
N SER A 92 21.08 3.85 15.59
CA SER A 92 20.70 4.84 16.61
C SER A 92 19.20 4.93 16.90
N ASP A 93 18.38 4.41 15.98
CA ASP A 93 16.92 4.52 16.08
C ASP A 93 16.28 3.22 16.64
N ASN A 94 17.09 2.30 17.20
CA ASN A 94 16.66 1.01 17.73
C ASN A 94 15.51 1.11 18.73
N PHE A 95 15.57 2.07 19.66
CA PHE A 95 14.55 2.22 20.70
C PHE A 95 13.14 2.42 20.14
N ILE A 96 13.02 3.06 18.99
CA ILE A 96 11.72 3.30 18.35
C ILE A 96 11.25 2.05 17.61
N PHE A 97 12.16 1.40 16.86
CA PHE A 97 11.79 0.34 15.92
C PHE A 97 11.93 -1.08 16.47
N ASP A 98 12.58 -1.29 17.61
CA ASP A 98 12.75 -2.64 18.17
C ASP A 98 11.41 -3.33 18.51
N ASN A 99 10.36 -2.55 18.80
CA ASN A 99 9.04 -3.12 19.07
C ASN A 99 8.39 -3.78 17.85
N PHE A 100 8.86 -3.46 16.66
CA PHE A 100 8.41 -4.11 15.41
C PHE A 100 9.04 -5.50 15.19
N ALA A 101 10.08 -5.82 15.93
CA ALA A 101 10.76 -7.09 15.84
C ALA A 101 10.32 -8.07 16.95
N PRO A 102 10.47 -9.40 16.71
CA PRO A 102 10.31 -10.40 17.75
C PRO A 102 11.18 -10.08 18.98
N LYS A 103 10.65 -10.30 20.18
CA LYS A 103 11.32 -9.96 21.46
C LYS A 103 12.79 -10.41 21.52
N LYS A 104 13.09 -11.61 20.99
CA LYS A 104 14.46 -12.19 20.99
C LYS A 104 15.48 -11.44 20.12
N LEU A 105 15.04 -10.55 19.23
CA LEU A 105 15.89 -9.78 18.32
C LEU A 105 16.07 -8.33 18.76
N ARG A 106 15.35 -7.89 19.76
CA ARG A 106 15.42 -6.52 20.28
C ARG A 106 16.80 -6.23 20.83
N GLY A 107 17.31 -5.03 20.60
CA GLY A 107 18.67 -4.63 20.97
C GLY A 107 19.77 -5.18 20.05
N ASN A 108 19.45 -6.05 19.10
CA ASN A 108 20.41 -6.59 18.13
C ASN A 108 20.06 -6.11 16.72
N TYR A 109 20.54 -4.94 16.35
CA TYR A 109 20.29 -4.31 15.07
C TYR A 109 20.58 -5.24 13.86
N LYS A 110 21.78 -5.88 13.86
CA LYS A 110 22.19 -6.73 12.71
C LYS A 110 21.27 -7.95 12.56
N ALA A 111 20.96 -8.62 13.65
CA ALA A 111 20.05 -9.79 13.63
C ALA A 111 18.63 -9.38 13.25
N ARG A 112 18.14 -8.22 13.71
CA ARG A 112 16.85 -7.66 13.36
C ARG A 112 16.73 -7.35 11.88
N THR A 113 17.72 -6.67 11.29
CA THR A 113 17.73 -6.33 9.87
C THR A 113 17.85 -7.59 8.99
N ALA A 114 18.67 -8.57 9.38
CA ALA A 114 18.76 -9.85 8.68
C ALA A 114 17.42 -10.59 8.70
N TRP A 115 16.79 -10.70 9.88
CA TRP A 115 15.47 -11.30 10.02
C TRP A 115 14.42 -10.60 9.14
N ALA A 116 14.37 -9.28 9.16
CA ALA A 116 13.43 -8.50 8.35
C ALA A 116 13.62 -8.78 6.84
N THR A 117 14.86 -8.76 6.37
CA THR A 117 15.21 -9.08 4.99
C THR A 117 14.74 -10.49 4.60
N ASP A 118 14.96 -11.48 5.47
CA ASP A 118 14.56 -12.88 5.22
C ASP A 118 13.03 -13.01 5.22
N GLN A 119 12.32 -12.32 6.11
CA GLN A 119 10.84 -12.32 6.14
C GLN A 119 10.25 -11.76 4.84
N VAL A 120 10.78 -10.62 4.35
CA VAL A 120 10.28 -10.03 3.10
C VAL A 120 10.59 -10.94 1.90
N LYS A 121 11.76 -11.60 1.87
CA LYS A 121 12.06 -12.61 0.83
C LYS A 121 11.18 -13.86 0.92
N LEU A 122 10.84 -14.32 2.13
CA LEU A 122 9.87 -15.40 2.32
C LEU A 122 8.48 -15.00 1.79
N ALA A 123 8.08 -13.74 2.02
CA ALA A 123 6.80 -13.24 1.54
C ALA A 123 6.70 -13.24 0.01
N ALA A 124 7.80 -13.05 -0.72
CA ALA A 124 7.81 -13.21 -2.18
C ALA A 124 7.42 -14.63 -2.60
N LYS A 125 7.99 -15.66 -1.94
CA LYS A 125 7.65 -17.06 -2.20
C LYS A 125 6.20 -17.39 -1.79
N ALA A 126 5.77 -16.90 -0.63
CA ALA A 126 4.41 -17.08 -0.15
C ALA A 126 3.38 -16.45 -1.11
N SER A 127 3.61 -15.22 -1.55
CA SER A 127 2.75 -14.55 -2.53
C SER A 127 2.66 -15.34 -3.84
N LYS A 128 3.79 -15.86 -4.35
CA LYS A 128 3.81 -16.74 -5.51
C LYS A 128 2.98 -18.00 -5.29
N ASN A 129 3.17 -18.70 -4.16
CA ASN A 129 2.46 -19.94 -3.85
C ASN A 129 0.95 -19.72 -3.72
N LEU A 130 0.53 -18.57 -3.22
CA LEU A 130 -0.88 -18.16 -3.14
C LEU A 130 -1.45 -17.66 -4.49
N GLY A 131 -0.60 -17.48 -5.51
CA GLY A 131 -1.01 -16.98 -6.83
C GLY A 131 -1.25 -15.47 -6.87
N LEU A 132 -0.71 -14.72 -5.91
CA LEU A 132 -0.83 -13.27 -5.83
C LEU A 132 0.10 -12.58 -6.82
N LYS A 133 -0.24 -11.35 -7.22
CA LYS A 133 0.51 -10.56 -8.21
C LYS A 133 1.21 -9.34 -7.62
N ALA A 134 0.78 -8.89 -6.45
CA ALA A 134 1.32 -7.73 -5.76
C ALA A 134 1.49 -8.03 -4.27
N HIS A 135 2.37 -7.27 -3.61
CA HIS A 135 2.70 -7.39 -2.20
C HIS A 135 3.04 -6.02 -1.63
N ALA A 136 2.47 -5.67 -0.47
CA ALA A 136 2.67 -4.38 0.18
C ALA A 136 3.87 -4.37 1.12
N THR A 137 4.60 -3.24 1.18
CA THR A 137 5.72 -3.05 2.12
C THR A 137 6.02 -1.57 2.37
N PHE A 138 6.74 -1.29 3.48
CA PHE A 138 7.45 -0.03 3.69
C PHE A 138 8.89 -0.11 3.19
N SER A 139 9.54 1.05 3.03
CA SER A 139 10.92 1.17 2.52
C SER A 139 12.00 1.14 3.60
N GLY A 140 11.64 1.51 4.81
CA GLY A 140 12.57 1.87 5.87
C GLY A 140 12.93 3.34 5.88
N ALA A 141 13.71 3.77 6.86
CA ALA A 141 13.93 5.16 7.21
C ALA A 141 15.39 5.48 7.59
N LEU A 142 16.33 5.35 6.66
CA LEU A 142 17.73 5.72 6.86
C LEU A 142 17.92 7.25 6.88
N LEU A 143 17.23 7.95 5.98
CA LEU A 143 17.36 9.38 5.73
C LEU A 143 16.28 10.23 6.37
N TRP A 144 15.13 9.62 6.77
CA TRP A 144 13.97 10.38 7.25
C TRP A 144 14.31 11.40 8.33
N LYS A 145 15.18 11.09 9.28
CA LYS A 145 15.61 12.01 10.34
C LYS A 145 16.36 13.25 9.82
N THR A 146 16.75 13.24 8.55
CA THR A 146 17.42 14.37 7.87
C THR A 146 16.53 15.01 6.81
N VAL A 147 15.21 14.70 6.79
CA VAL A 147 14.27 15.23 5.79
C VAL A 147 14.21 16.75 5.83
N TYR A 148 14.23 17.34 7.02
CA TYR A 148 14.38 18.79 7.16
C TYR A 148 15.86 19.18 6.98
N PRO A 149 16.20 20.18 6.13
CA PRO A 149 17.59 20.49 5.75
C PRO A 149 18.39 21.28 6.80
N TRP A 150 17.93 21.31 8.03
CA TRP A 150 18.61 21.95 9.15
C TRP A 150 18.64 21.03 10.38
N PRO A 151 19.79 20.83 11.07
CA PRO A 151 21.14 21.28 10.68
C PRO A 151 21.56 20.83 9.28
N GLN A 152 22.46 21.57 8.63
CA GLN A 152 22.85 21.30 7.25
C GLN A 152 23.29 19.85 7.04
N ARG A 153 22.69 19.21 6.05
CA ARG A 153 23.11 17.87 5.62
C ARG A 153 24.49 17.96 4.94
N PRO A 154 25.42 17.04 5.23
CA PRO A 154 26.65 16.92 4.45
C PRO A 154 26.36 16.74 2.96
N LEU A 155 27.22 17.28 2.10
CA LEU A 155 27.11 17.09 0.65
C LEU A 155 27.15 15.59 0.32
N GLY A 156 26.27 15.16 -0.57
CA GLY A 156 26.19 13.77 -1.02
C GLY A 156 25.50 12.80 -0.04
N LEU A 157 25.05 13.25 1.15
CA LEU A 157 24.38 12.38 2.13
C LEU A 157 23.14 11.68 1.53
N VAL A 158 22.30 12.45 0.82
CA VAL A 158 21.05 11.91 0.24
C VAL A 158 21.36 10.83 -0.80
N ASP A 159 22.31 11.08 -1.70
CA ASP A 159 22.70 10.13 -2.73
C ASP A 159 23.34 8.86 -2.13
N ALA A 160 24.17 9.02 -1.09
CA ALA A 160 24.73 7.90 -0.35
C ALA A 160 23.65 7.08 0.36
N GLY A 161 22.66 7.74 0.94
CA GLY A 161 21.52 7.08 1.60
C GLY A 161 20.68 6.27 0.63
N PHE A 162 20.29 6.83 -0.52
CA PHE A 162 19.55 6.07 -1.55
C PHE A 162 20.38 4.94 -2.17
N LYS A 163 21.69 5.10 -2.29
CA LYS A 163 22.58 4.01 -2.72
C LYS A 163 22.60 2.87 -1.69
N GLU A 164 22.67 3.17 -0.41
CA GLU A 164 22.61 2.16 0.65
C GLU A 164 21.22 1.51 0.72
N LEU A 165 20.16 2.30 0.59
CA LEU A 165 18.78 1.79 0.52
C LEU A 165 18.62 0.80 -0.64
N ALA A 166 19.04 1.18 -1.84
CA ALA A 166 19.01 0.32 -3.01
C ALA A 166 19.83 -0.96 -2.82
N LYS A 167 21.03 -0.87 -2.24
CA LYS A 167 21.88 -2.04 -1.92
C LYS A 167 21.16 -3.05 -1.03
N ARG A 168 20.37 -2.60 -0.05
CA ARG A 168 19.59 -3.46 0.83
C ARG A 168 18.40 -4.09 0.12
N TRP A 169 17.71 -3.33 -0.73
CA TRP A 169 16.48 -3.77 -1.38
C TRP A 169 16.69 -4.59 -2.65
N ILE A 170 17.75 -4.40 -3.43
CA ILE A 170 18.00 -5.16 -4.67
C ILE A 170 17.92 -6.68 -4.46
N PRO A 171 18.52 -7.30 -3.42
CA PRO A 171 18.38 -8.75 -3.20
C PRO A 171 16.96 -9.21 -2.89
N ILE A 172 16.12 -8.33 -2.33
CA ILE A 172 14.70 -8.57 -2.06
C ILE A 172 13.91 -8.42 -3.36
N LEU A 173 14.13 -7.33 -4.10
CA LEU A 173 13.51 -7.07 -5.40
C LEU A 173 13.75 -8.23 -6.38
N ASN A 174 14.99 -8.75 -6.45
CA ASN A 174 15.31 -9.93 -7.24
C ASN A 174 14.50 -11.18 -6.83
N ALA A 175 14.20 -11.33 -5.54
CA ALA A 175 13.36 -12.44 -5.07
C ALA A 175 11.90 -12.27 -5.52
N PHE A 176 11.38 -11.04 -5.51
CA PHE A 176 10.04 -10.72 -6.00
C PHE A 176 9.93 -10.87 -7.52
N ASP A 177 10.92 -10.40 -8.27
CA ASP A 177 10.99 -10.57 -9.73
C ASP A 177 10.97 -12.05 -10.11
N LYS A 178 11.84 -12.87 -9.48
CA LYS A 178 11.85 -14.34 -9.66
C LYS A 178 10.52 -14.99 -9.28
N ALA A 179 9.77 -14.42 -8.36
CA ALA A 179 8.46 -14.89 -7.96
C ALA A 179 7.35 -14.47 -8.95
N GLY A 180 7.58 -13.47 -9.80
CA GLY A 180 6.57 -12.85 -10.67
C GLY A 180 5.53 -12.05 -9.89
N VAL A 181 5.98 -11.36 -8.83
CA VAL A 181 5.16 -10.58 -7.90
C VAL A 181 5.70 -9.15 -7.83
N ASP A 182 4.87 -8.17 -8.01
CA ASP A 182 5.20 -6.76 -7.84
C ASP A 182 5.39 -6.43 -6.35
N LEU A 183 6.46 -5.72 -5.99
CA LEU A 183 6.69 -5.22 -4.64
C LEU A 183 6.26 -3.75 -4.57
N CYS A 184 5.16 -3.51 -3.88
CA CYS A 184 4.50 -2.22 -3.84
C CYS A 184 4.88 -1.48 -2.54
N TYR A 185 5.68 -0.43 -2.69
CA TYR A 185 6.04 0.44 -1.58
C TYR A 185 4.90 1.42 -1.30
N GLU A 186 4.45 1.46 -0.08
CA GLU A 186 3.57 2.53 0.38
C GLU A 186 4.37 3.82 0.53
N ILE A 187 3.92 4.89 -0.12
CA ILE A 187 4.54 6.21 -0.06
C ILE A 187 4.04 6.90 1.20
N HIS A 188 4.88 6.88 2.25
CA HIS A 188 4.44 7.14 3.61
C HIS A 188 5.39 8.12 4.35
N PRO A 189 4.87 9.15 5.07
CA PRO A 189 5.67 9.94 6.00
C PRO A 189 6.38 9.04 7.01
N SER A 190 7.57 9.41 7.43
CA SER A 190 8.51 8.62 8.24
C SER A 190 9.25 7.49 7.51
N GLU A 191 8.99 7.28 6.23
CA GLU A 191 9.73 6.39 5.35
C GLU A 191 10.71 7.19 4.48
N ASP A 192 11.72 6.50 3.92
CA ASP A 192 12.60 7.13 2.92
C ASP A 192 11.87 7.38 1.59
N LEU A 193 10.84 6.57 1.29
CA LEU A 193 9.92 6.78 0.17
C LEU A 193 8.63 7.44 0.69
N HIS A 194 8.60 8.78 0.71
CA HIS A 194 7.47 9.54 1.25
C HIS A 194 6.79 10.49 0.26
N ASP A 195 7.35 10.64 -0.94
CA ASP A 195 6.80 11.43 -2.04
C ASP A 195 7.27 10.93 -3.40
N GLY A 196 6.83 11.58 -4.48
CA GLY A 196 7.22 11.21 -5.84
C GLY A 196 8.71 11.37 -6.11
N VAL A 197 9.34 12.42 -5.57
CA VAL A 197 10.78 12.68 -5.76
C VAL A 197 11.62 11.57 -5.13
N THR A 198 11.26 11.14 -3.94
CA THR A 198 11.97 10.06 -3.25
C THR A 198 11.75 8.70 -3.92
N PHE A 199 10.56 8.45 -4.44
CA PHE A 199 10.28 7.26 -5.26
C PHE A 199 11.16 7.24 -6.53
N GLU A 200 11.25 8.35 -7.26
CA GLU A 200 12.09 8.45 -8.48
C GLU A 200 13.57 8.25 -8.17
N ARG A 201 14.08 8.80 -7.05
CA ARG A 201 15.45 8.56 -6.59
C ARG A 201 15.72 7.08 -6.32
N PHE A 202 14.78 6.40 -5.65
CA PHE A 202 14.89 4.97 -5.38
C PHE A 202 14.82 4.14 -6.65
N LEU A 203 13.89 4.45 -7.54
CA LEU A 203 13.75 3.78 -8.84
C LEU A 203 15.04 3.88 -9.63
N LYS A 204 15.64 5.07 -9.71
CA LYS A 204 16.94 5.29 -10.35
C LYS A 204 18.06 4.52 -9.64
N ALA A 205 18.12 4.55 -8.31
CA ALA A 205 19.18 3.91 -7.53
C ALA A 205 19.12 2.38 -7.65
N THR A 206 17.94 1.80 -7.86
CA THR A 206 17.73 0.35 -8.11
C THR A 206 17.87 -0.03 -9.59
N GLY A 207 18.29 0.90 -10.46
CA GLY A 207 18.43 0.64 -11.90
C GLY A 207 17.11 0.44 -12.63
N ASN A 208 16.04 1.09 -12.20
CA ASN A 208 14.68 0.92 -12.70
C ASN A 208 14.20 -0.54 -12.59
N HIS A 209 14.45 -1.16 -11.45
CA HIS A 209 14.12 -2.56 -11.24
C HIS A 209 12.62 -2.82 -11.49
N PRO A 210 12.24 -3.86 -12.30
CA PRO A 210 10.86 -4.05 -12.75
C PRO A 210 9.86 -4.31 -11.62
N SER A 211 10.30 -4.89 -10.51
CA SER A 211 9.43 -5.17 -9.35
C SER A 211 9.22 -3.97 -8.42
N VAL A 212 9.85 -2.81 -8.65
CA VAL A 212 9.59 -1.59 -7.88
C VAL A 212 8.27 -1.00 -8.31
N LYS A 213 7.28 -1.05 -7.43
CA LYS A 213 5.92 -0.56 -7.66
C LYS A 213 5.43 0.26 -6.46
N ILE A 214 4.27 0.86 -6.60
CA ILE A 214 3.64 1.72 -5.60
C ILE A 214 2.37 1.07 -5.09
N LEU A 215 2.21 1.07 -3.78
CA LEU A 215 0.92 1.04 -3.12
C LEU A 215 0.49 2.51 -2.97
N TYR A 216 -0.60 2.87 -3.63
CA TYR A 216 -1.16 4.21 -3.59
C TYR A 216 -2.12 4.35 -2.42
N ASP A 217 -1.77 5.21 -1.47
CA ASP A 217 -2.61 5.63 -0.35
C ASP A 217 -2.71 7.16 -0.35
N PRO A 218 -3.85 7.74 -0.73
CA PRO A 218 -4.02 9.19 -0.82
C PRO A 218 -3.98 9.90 0.53
N SER A 219 -4.29 9.19 1.62
CA SER A 219 -4.37 9.79 2.96
C SER A 219 -3.03 10.38 3.41
N HIS A 220 -1.92 9.67 3.16
CA HIS A 220 -0.59 10.13 3.48
C HIS A 220 -0.17 11.37 2.70
N GLN A 221 -0.71 11.53 1.50
CA GLN A 221 -0.46 12.70 0.66
C GLN A 221 -1.27 13.91 1.14
N VAL A 222 -2.53 13.69 1.59
CA VAL A 222 -3.31 14.74 2.27
C VAL A 222 -2.58 15.25 3.51
N LEU A 223 -2.03 14.36 4.35
CA LEU A 223 -1.26 14.75 5.53
C LEU A 223 -0.02 15.60 5.21
N GLN A 224 0.58 15.37 4.04
CA GLN A 224 1.74 16.11 3.54
C GLN A 224 1.37 17.33 2.69
N GLN A 225 0.10 17.59 2.45
CA GLN A 225 -0.40 18.62 1.54
C GLN A 225 0.12 18.46 0.10
N LEU A 226 0.27 17.21 -0.36
CA LEU A 226 0.58 16.88 -1.74
C LEU A 226 -0.72 16.74 -2.56
N ASP A 227 -0.65 17.06 -3.85
CA ASP A 227 -1.72 16.79 -4.79
C ASP A 227 -1.76 15.30 -5.16
N TYR A 228 -2.61 14.55 -4.46
CA TYR A 228 -2.76 13.11 -4.64
C TYR A 228 -3.36 12.72 -5.99
N LEU A 229 -4.13 13.61 -6.65
CA LEU A 229 -4.67 13.35 -7.98
C LEU A 229 -3.61 13.51 -9.06
N GLN A 230 -2.76 14.55 -8.98
CA GLN A 230 -1.60 14.67 -9.86
C GLN A 230 -0.58 13.56 -9.62
N PHE A 231 -0.38 13.13 -8.37
CA PHE A 231 0.48 11.99 -8.07
C PHE A 231 0.02 10.74 -8.84
N LEU A 232 -1.28 10.48 -8.87
CA LEU A 232 -1.85 9.37 -9.62
C LEU A 232 -1.59 9.53 -11.12
N ASP A 233 -1.73 10.74 -11.67
CA ASP A 233 -1.43 11.02 -13.08
C ASP A 233 0.04 10.74 -13.44
N PHE A 234 0.98 11.10 -12.57
CA PHE A 234 2.40 10.87 -12.83
C PHE A 234 2.83 9.42 -12.66
N TYR A 235 2.27 8.72 -11.66
CA TYR A 235 2.79 7.43 -11.22
C TYR A 235 1.88 6.24 -11.48
N HIS A 236 0.74 6.39 -12.20
CA HIS A 236 -0.16 5.28 -12.53
C HIS A 236 0.52 4.04 -13.15
N PRO A 237 1.60 4.11 -13.95
CA PRO A 237 2.24 2.92 -14.49
C PRO A 237 2.89 2.04 -13.40
N TYR A 238 3.23 2.65 -12.27
CA TYR A 238 3.85 1.98 -11.12
C TYR A 238 2.83 1.55 -10.08
N ILE A 239 1.62 2.12 -10.06
CA ILE A 239 0.59 1.80 -9.07
C ILE A 239 -0.01 0.43 -9.36
N LYS A 240 0.18 -0.53 -8.42
CA LYS A 240 -0.34 -1.90 -8.51
C LYS A 240 -1.22 -2.28 -7.33
N MET A 241 -1.23 -1.46 -6.29
CA MET A 241 -2.09 -1.60 -5.12
C MET A 241 -2.70 -0.25 -4.76
N PHE A 242 -3.88 -0.28 -4.15
CA PHE A 242 -4.62 0.91 -3.75
C PHE A 242 -5.29 0.70 -2.40
N HIS A 243 -4.98 1.58 -1.44
CA HIS A 243 -5.67 1.67 -0.17
C HIS A 243 -6.75 2.76 -0.19
N VAL A 244 -7.96 2.38 0.17
CA VAL A 244 -9.07 3.31 0.44
C VAL A 244 -8.95 3.71 1.90
N LYS A 245 -8.18 4.77 2.14
CA LYS A 245 -7.91 5.35 3.45
C LYS A 245 -8.09 6.85 3.36
N ASP A 246 -8.89 7.41 4.25
CA ASP A 246 -9.26 8.81 4.23
C ASP A 246 -8.48 9.62 5.27
N ALA A 247 -8.34 10.89 5.00
CA ALA A 247 -7.69 11.85 5.87
C ALA A 247 -8.27 13.24 5.67
N GLU A 248 -8.06 14.10 6.64
CA GLU A 248 -8.34 15.54 6.54
C GLU A 248 -7.10 16.34 6.94
N PHE A 249 -6.99 17.53 6.40
CA PHE A 249 -6.03 18.52 6.84
C PHE A 249 -6.73 19.86 7.07
N ASN A 250 -6.76 20.31 8.32
CA ASN A 250 -7.42 21.52 8.75
C ASN A 250 -6.38 22.62 8.98
N PRO A 251 -6.06 23.47 7.98
CA PRO A 251 -5.05 24.51 8.12
C PRO A 251 -5.37 25.46 9.28
N SER A 252 -4.35 25.81 10.07
CA SER A 252 -4.49 26.79 11.12
C SER A 252 -3.22 27.65 11.24
N GLY A 253 -3.33 28.82 11.88
CA GLY A 253 -2.15 29.63 12.23
C GLY A 253 -1.36 29.09 13.41
N LYS A 254 -1.78 27.94 13.99
CA LYS A 254 -1.18 27.38 15.22
C LYS A 254 -0.27 26.18 14.94
N SER A 255 -0.65 25.30 14.03
CA SER A 255 0.14 24.11 13.65
C SER A 255 -0.04 23.77 12.18
N GLY A 256 0.98 23.17 11.57
CA GLY A 256 1.02 22.79 10.15
C GLY A 256 1.32 21.30 9.97
N VAL A 257 1.93 20.94 8.84
CA VAL A 257 2.21 19.57 8.41
C VAL A 257 2.96 18.76 9.49
N TYR A 258 3.88 19.37 10.23
CA TYR A 258 4.62 18.68 11.30
C TYR A 258 3.77 18.36 12.55
N GLY A 259 2.60 18.97 12.70
CA GLY A 259 1.62 18.64 13.73
C GLY A 259 1.98 19.03 15.16
N GLY A 260 3.13 19.69 15.42
CA GLY A 260 3.53 20.24 16.72
C GLY A 260 3.61 19.22 17.87
N TYR A 261 3.94 17.96 17.58
CA TYR A 261 3.98 16.83 18.53
C TYR A 261 2.61 16.53 19.21
N GLN A 262 1.51 16.96 18.58
CA GLN A 262 0.16 16.73 19.08
C GLN A 262 -0.29 15.27 18.86
N ASP A 263 -1.20 14.80 19.69
CA ASP A 263 -1.90 13.54 19.48
C ASP A 263 -2.77 13.58 18.21
N TRP A 264 -3.07 12.43 17.66
CA TRP A 264 -3.77 12.31 16.37
C TRP A 264 -5.07 13.12 16.30
N ILE A 265 -5.83 13.18 17.41
CA ILE A 265 -7.11 13.92 17.45
C ILE A 265 -6.94 15.44 17.35
N ASP A 266 -5.80 15.98 17.78
CA ASP A 266 -5.52 17.42 17.84
C ASP A 266 -4.68 17.93 16.65
N ARG A 267 -4.15 17.00 15.82
CA ARG A 267 -3.34 17.36 14.65
C ARG A 267 -4.21 18.03 13.57
N PRO A 268 -3.66 19.01 12.82
CA PRO A 268 -4.34 19.54 11.64
C PRO A 268 -4.51 18.49 10.54
N GLY A 269 -3.49 17.67 10.32
CA GLY A 269 -3.52 16.50 9.43
C GLY A 269 -3.75 15.22 10.23
N ARG A 270 -4.87 14.52 9.98
CA ARG A 270 -5.26 13.31 10.70
C ARG A 270 -6.09 12.35 9.85
N PHE A 271 -6.02 11.07 10.20
CA PHE A 271 -6.78 10.05 9.49
C PHE A 271 -8.26 10.06 9.89
N ARG A 272 -9.09 9.75 8.91
CA ARG A 272 -10.54 9.69 9.05
C ARG A 272 -11.09 8.40 8.43
N SER A 273 -12.23 7.96 8.92
CA SER A 273 -12.97 6.88 8.26
C SER A 273 -13.37 7.31 6.84
N PRO A 274 -13.34 6.43 5.81
CA PRO A 274 -13.70 6.80 4.46
C PRO A 274 -15.04 7.50 4.34
N GLY A 275 -15.04 8.69 3.73
CA GLY A 275 -16.19 9.59 3.61
C GLY A 275 -16.32 10.64 4.71
N ASP A 276 -15.56 10.54 5.79
CA ASP A 276 -15.52 11.54 6.86
C ASP A 276 -14.35 12.54 6.70
N GLY A 277 -13.44 12.28 5.77
CA GLY A 277 -12.28 13.11 5.48
C GLY A 277 -12.47 14.03 4.27
N GLN A 278 -11.35 14.31 3.59
CA GLN A 278 -11.29 15.27 2.49
C GLN A 278 -10.80 14.64 1.18
N VAL A 279 -10.55 13.34 1.14
CA VAL A 279 -10.08 12.65 -0.07
C VAL A 279 -11.22 12.56 -1.09
N ASP A 280 -10.99 13.06 -2.31
CA ASP A 280 -11.93 12.92 -3.42
C ASP A 280 -11.83 11.52 -4.06
N PHE A 281 -12.42 10.53 -3.42
CA PHE A 281 -12.44 9.17 -3.93
C PHE A 281 -13.15 9.01 -5.26
N LYS A 282 -14.14 9.87 -5.55
CA LYS A 282 -14.84 9.85 -6.84
C LYS A 282 -13.88 10.14 -7.99
N SER A 283 -13.03 11.14 -7.85
CA SER A 283 -11.98 11.45 -8.83
C SER A 283 -10.91 10.37 -8.88
N ILE A 284 -10.50 9.81 -7.73
CA ILE A 284 -9.53 8.72 -7.69
C ILE A 284 -10.03 7.49 -8.44
N PHE A 285 -11.23 7.00 -8.16
CA PHE A 285 -11.79 5.84 -8.85
C PHE A 285 -11.96 6.09 -10.35
N SER A 286 -12.32 7.32 -10.76
CA SER A 286 -12.40 7.71 -12.18
C SER A 286 -11.03 7.63 -12.86
N LYS A 287 -9.97 8.18 -12.22
CA LYS A 287 -8.59 8.12 -12.76
C LYS A 287 -8.05 6.69 -12.79
N LEU A 288 -8.26 5.90 -11.74
CA LEU A 288 -7.85 4.50 -11.71
C LEU A 288 -8.54 3.69 -12.83
N ALA A 289 -9.82 3.96 -13.11
CA ALA A 289 -10.53 3.36 -14.23
C ALA A 289 -9.97 3.82 -15.58
N GLN A 290 -9.67 5.12 -15.73
CA GLN A 290 -9.04 5.70 -16.94
C GLN A 290 -7.68 5.06 -17.24
N TYR A 291 -6.90 4.75 -16.19
CA TYR A 291 -5.56 4.16 -16.32
C TYR A 291 -5.54 2.63 -16.25
N ASP A 292 -6.68 1.98 -16.47
CA ASP A 292 -6.80 0.52 -16.51
C ASP A 292 -6.25 -0.17 -15.24
N TYR A 293 -6.46 0.42 -14.05
CA TYR A 293 -6.09 -0.23 -12.80
C TYR A 293 -6.97 -1.46 -12.56
N LEU A 294 -6.35 -2.64 -12.44
CA LEU A 294 -7.04 -3.94 -12.31
C LEU A 294 -6.84 -4.60 -10.93
N GLY A 295 -6.24 -3.86 -10.00
CA GLY A 295 -6.02 -4.30 -8.63
C GLY A 295 -7.28 -4.23 -7.77
N TRP A 296 -7.08 -4.31 -6.46
CA TRP A 296 -8.13 -4.26 -5.46
C TRP A 296 -8.27 -2.86 -4.87
N ALA A 297 -9.49 -2.46 -4.54
CA ALA A 297 -9.79 -1.35 -3.64
C ALA A 297 -9.88 -1.92 -2.22
N VAL A 298 -8.83 -1.69 -1.42
CA VAL A 298 -8.66 -2.26 -0.10
C VAL A 298 -8.89 -1.18 0.95
N LEU A 299 -9.89 -1.35 1.82
CA LEU A 299 -10.03 -0.50 2.99
C LEU A 299 -8.80 -0.70 3.90
N GLU A 300 -8.02 0.33 4.10
CA GLU A 300 -7.13 0.46 5.24
C GLU A 300 -7.76 1.45 6.21
N TRP A 301 -8.33 0.93 7.31
CA TRP A 301 -9.08 1.77 8.22
C TRP A 301 -8.20 2.29 9.35
N GLU A 302 -8.04 3.60 9.41
CA GLU A 302 -7.50 4.32 10.54
C GLU A 302 -8.34 5.57 10.78
N CYS A 303 -8.76 5.79 12.00
CA CYS A 303 -9.54 6.98 12.36
C CYS A 303 -9.33 7.31 13.83
N CYS A 304 -9.04 8.57 14.13
CA CYS A 304 -8.85 9.03 15.50
C CYS A 304 -10.17 9.31 16.24
N ILE A 305 -11.34 9.15 15.61
CA ILE A 305 -12.64 9.51 16.17
C ILE A 305 -13.63 8.34 16.15
N LYS A 306 -13.84 7.71 14.99
CA LYS A 306 -14.86 6.69 14.79
C LYS A 306 -14.43 5.33 15.34
N HIS A 307 -15.38 4.55 15.83
CA HIS A 307 -15.11 3.16 16.27
C HIS A 307 -14.74 2.26 15.07
N PRO A 308 -13.74 1.38 15.19
CA PRO A 308 -13.23 0.56 14.08
C PRO A 308 -14.29 -0.32 13.42
N GLU A 309 -15.15 -0.98 14.20
CA GLU A 309 -16.19 -1.85 13.64
C GLU A 309 -17.28 -1.05 12.87
N GLN A 310 -17.58 0.16 13.31
CA GLN A 310 -18.47 1.06 12.56
C GLN A 310 -17.82 1.44 11.24
N GLY A 311 -16.56 1.88 11.28
CA GLY A 311 -15.83 2.26 10.08
C GLY A 311 -15.65 1.11 9.08
N ALA A 312 -15.38 -0.10 9.57
CA ALA A 312 -15.31 -1.29 8.72
C ALA A 312 -16.64 -1.59 8.02
N ARG A 313 -17.77 -1.47 8.73
CA ARG A 313 -19.11 -1.70 8.15
C ARG A 313 -19.43 -0.66 7.07
N GLU A 314 -19.18 0.60 7.35
CA GLU A 314 -19.42 1.70 6.40
C GLU A 314 -18.49 1.62 5.19
N GLY A 315 -17.23 1.23 5.40
CA GLY A 315 -16.20 1.16 4.36
C GLY A 315 -16.50 0.18 3.23
N ALA A 316 -17.16 -0.96 3.51
CA ALA A 316 -17.55 -1.88 2.46
C ALA A 316 -18.55 -1.27 1.48
N GLN A 317 -19.56 -0.57 2.00
CA GLN A 317 -20.56 0.11 1.16
C GLN A 317 -19.95 1.31 0.47
N PHE A 318 -19.11 2.09 1.17
CA PHE A 318 -18.40 3.22 0.60
C PHE A 318 -17.61 2.84 -0.66
N ILE A 319 -16.83 1.76 -0.60
CA ILE A 319 -16.06 1.27 -1.76
C ILE A 319 -17.00 0.87 -2.90
N LYS A 320 -18.08 0.13 -2.61
CA LYS A 320 -19.05 -0.27 -3.63
C LYS A 320 -19.66 0.92 -4.38
N ASP A 321 -20.01 1.97 -3.65
CA ASP A 321 -20.65 3.18 -4.20
C ASP A 321 -19.68 4.00 -5.09
N HIS A 322 -18.35 3.83 -4.90
CA HIS A 322 -17.33 4.51 -5.70
C HIS A 322 -16.82 3.66 -6.88
N MET A 323 -17.07 2.35 -6.88
CA MET A 323 -16.62 1.47 -7.96
C MET A 323 -17.33 1.80 -9.28
N ILE A 324 -16.54 2.03 -10.32
CA ILE A 324 -17.04 2.40 -11.64
C ILE A 324 -17.15 1.15 -12.52
N ARG A 325 -18.30 0.97 -13.14
CA ARG A 325 -18.46 0.02 -14.25
C ARG A 325 -17.97 0.69 -15.53
N ILE A 326 -16.82 0.27 -16.00
CA ILE A 326 -16.21 0.84 -17.20
C ILE A 326 -17.08 0.50 -18.42
N THR A 327 -17.39 1.52 -19.23
CA THR A 327 -18.11 1.34 -20.50
C THR A 327 -17.20 0.77 -21.58
N ASP A 328 -17.74 -0.05 -22.44
CA ASP A 328 -17.11 -0.55 -23.66
C ASP A 328 -17.58 0.21 -24.93
N LYS A 329 -18.46 1.21 -24.74
CA LYS A 329 -19.00 2.06 -25.81
C LYS A 329 -18.48 3.48 -25.69
N ALA A 330 -18.08 4.07 -26.81
CA ALA A 330 -17.90 5.51 -26.88
C ALA A 330 -19.25 6.21 -26.65
N PHE A 331 -19.25 7.25 -25.84
CA PHE A 331 -20.46 8.01 -25.49
C PHE A 331 -20.94 8.91 -26.62
N ASP A 332 -20.08 9.19 -27.61
CA ASP A 332 -20.36 10.09 -28.71
C ASP A 332 -21.11 9.33 -29.83
N ASP A 333 -22.32 9.77 -30.14
CA ASP A 333 -23.12 9.23 -31.23
C ASP A 333 -22.41 9.36 -32.62
N PHE A 334 -21.40 10.24 -32.71
CA PHE A 334 -20.56 10.44 -33.90
C PHE A 334 -19.30 9.57 -33.88
N ALA A 335 -18.92 8.97 -32.78
CA ALA A 335 -17.71 8.11 -32.67
C ALA A 335 -17.84 6.77 -33.40
N SER A 336 -19.02 6.41 -33.84
CA SER A 336 -19.28 5.16 -34.61
C SER A 336 -18.94 5.25 -36.11
N ALA A 337 -18.42 6.39 -36.60
CA ALA A 337 -18.14 6.60 -38.01
C ALA A 337 -17.08 5.68 -38.64
N GLY A 338 -16.34 4.92 -37.80
CA GLY A 338 -15.29 4.01 -38.25
C GLY A 338 -14.11 4.75 -38.89
N THR A 339 -13.12 3.98 -39.37
CA THR A 339 -11.98 4.55 -40.10
C THR A 339 -12.30 4.64 -41.56
N ASP A 340 -12.43 5.86 -42.11
CA ASP A 340 -12.58 6.12 -43.54
C ASP A 340 -11.36 6.89 -44.08
N ALA A 341 -10.39 6.16 -44.62
CA ALA A 341 -9.17 6.74 -45.17
C ALA A 341 -9.43 7.70 -46.35
N LYS A 342 -10.48 7.47 -47.16
CA LYS A 342 -10.85 8.32 -48.29
C LYS A 342 -11.46 9.63 -47.79
N LEU A 343 -12.33 9.55 -46.79
CA LEU A 343 -12.92 10.74 -46.18
C LEU A 343 -11.85 11.55 -45.46
N ASN A 344 -10.94 10.91 -44.71
CA ASN A 344 -9.84 11.57 -44.04
C ASN A 344 -8.96 12.37 -45.01
N ARG A 345 -8.58 11.75 -46.17
CA ARG A 345 -7.82 12.45 -47.21
C ARG A 345 -8.58 13.65 -47.79
N LYS A 346 -9.89 13.49 -48.04
CA LYS A 346 -10.74 14.58 -48.52
C LYS A 346 -10.83 15.74 -47.50
N ILE A 347 -10.99 15.44 -46.23
CA ILE A 347 -11.06 16.46 -45.16
C ILE A 347 -9.72 17.19 -45.05
N LEU A 348 -8.61 16.47 -45.14
CA LEU A 348 -7.25 17.00 -45.01
C LEU A 348 -6.77 17.70 -46.33
N GLY A 349 -7.49 17.58 -47.43
CA GLY A 349 -7.10 18.17 -48.72
C GLY A 349 -5.88 17.49 -49.39
N ILE A 350 -5.62 16.21 -49.09
CA ILE A 350 -4.47 15.44 -49.60
C ILE A 350 -4.88 14.22 -50.42
#